data_749921a4b8ca68d3200f3dc7273e52fe
#
_entry.id   749921a4b8ca68d3200f3dc7273e52fe
#
_cell.length_a   1.000
_cell.length_b   1.000
_cell.length_c   1.000
_cell.angle_alpha   90.00
_cell.angle_beta   90.00
_cell.angle_gamma   90.00
#
_symmetry.space_group_name_H-M   'P 1'
#
loop_
_entity.id
_entity.type
_entity.pdbx_description
1 polymer ?
#
loop_
_entity_poly.entity_id
_entity_poly.type
_entity_poly.pdbx_seq_one_letter_code
_entity_poly.pdbx_strand_id
1 'polypeptide(L)'
;MKLFQKKNTTKAALLLAACFSALPALASGFPVTVDSCGQPLTFTAAPKRAVVHDMNMSEMAFALGLQPSMVGVTGITGWYKATPEFKKQQGNIPELAPKYPTLENLLAANPDFFFAGWNYGMKVGGDVTPQTLGKYNIKTLVLSESCIHVDKTRPRASMDLLYGDMLKLGKIFGRAEQAGKLVDGYKQRVA
;
A
#
# COMPACT_ATOMS: atom_id res chain seq x y z
N MET A 1 42.11 -57.24 -55.04
CA MET A 1 41.84 -55.81 -54.85
C MET A 1 40.48 -55.68 -54.09
N LYS A 2 40.52 -55.55 -52.73
CA LYS A 2 39.33 -55.56 -51.86
C LYS A 2 39.05 -54.11 -51.45
N LEU A 3 37.87 -53.63 -51.90
CA LEU A 3 37.32 -52.33 -51.51
C LEU A 3 36.68 -52.43 -50.13
N PHE A 4 37.23 -51.65 -49.20
CA PHE A 4 36.62 -51.45 -47.88
C PHE A 4 35.54 -50.39 -47.94
N GLN A 5 34.26 -50.77 -47.70
CA GLN A 5 33.16 -49.84 -47.50
C GLN A 5 33.14 -49.36 -46.05
N LYS A 6 33.27 -48.06 -45.86
CA LYS A 6 33.18 -47.38 -44.58
C LYS A 6 31.69 -47.03 -44.30
N LYS A 7 31.10 -47.68 -43.26
CA LYS A 7 29.76 -47.34 -42.78
C LYS A 7 29.83 -46.09 -41.93
N ASN A 8 29.19 -45.02 -42.37
CA ASN A 8 28.93 -43.83 -41.56
C ASN A 8 27.69 -44.05 -40.71
N THR A 9 27.82 -44.13 -39.41
CA THR A 9 26.73 -44.13 -38.42
C THR A 9 26.48 -42.67 -37.99
N THR A 10 25.44 -42.05 -38.51
CA THR A 10 24.96 -40.73 -38.09
C THR A 10 24.20 -40.89 -36.79
N LYS A 11 24.75 -40.38 -35.69
CA LYS A 11 24.07 -40.28 -34.41
C LYS A 11 23.15 -39.07 -34.45
N ALA A 12 21.85 -39.28 -34.53
CA ALA A 12 20.83 -38.23 -34.32
C ALA A 12 20.72 -37.92 -32.82
N ALA A 13 21.17 -36.73 -32.46
CA ALA A 13 20.95 -36.21 -31.11
C ALA A 13 19.56 -35.56 -31.04
N LEU A 14 18.62 -36.18 -30.33
CA LEU A 14 17.34 -35.57 -29.96
C LEU A 14 17.58 -34.54 -28.86
N LEU A 15 17.48 -33.25 -29.23
CA LEU A 15 17.38 -32.13 -28.29
C LEU A 15 15.93 -32.06 -27.78
N LEU A 16 15.65 -32.54 -26.56
CA LEU A 16 14.42 -32.24 -25.83
C LEU A 16 14.48 -30.78 -25.36
N ALA A 17 13.76 -29.90 -26.04
CA ALA A 17 13.49 -28.54 -25.57
C ALA A 17 12.45 -28.63 -24.46
N ALA A 18 12.88 -28.56 -23.20
CA ALA A 18 12.01 -28.40 -22.04
C ALA A 18 11.44 -26.96 -22.06
N CYS A 19 10.21 -26.78 -22.57
CA CYS A 19 9.44 -25.56 -22.39
C CYS A 19 9.07 -25.41 -20.92
N PHE A 20 9.87 -24.67 -20.15
CA PHE A 20 9.47 -24.16 -18.82
C PHE A 20 8.38 -23.10 -19.05
N SER A 21 7.12 -23.54 -19.02
CA SER A 21 5.96 -22.64 -18.86
C SER A 21 6.06 -22.03 -17.46
N ALA A 22 6.59 -20.79 -17.37
CA ALA A 22 6.45 -20.00 -16.18
C ALA A 22 4.96 -19.72 -15.96
N LEU A 23 4.33 -20.49 -15.07
CA LEU A 23 3.00 -20.20 -14.55
C LEU A 23 3.10 -18.82 -13.89
N PRO A 24 2.25 -17.83 -14.26
CA PRO A 24 2.18 -16.61 -13.50
C PRO A 24 1.83 -17.01 -12.06
N ALA A 25 2.70 -16.67 -11.10
CA ALA A 25 2.37 -16.76 -9.69
C ALA A 25 1.13 -15.88 -9.50
N LEU A 26 -0.04 -16.50 -9.37
CA LEU A 26 -1.25 -15.83 -8.93
C LEU A 26 -0.88 -15.21 -7.60
N ALA A 27 -0.73 -13.88 -7.56
CA ALA A 27 -0.56 -13.13 -6.33
C ALA A 27 -1.79 -13.46 -5.47
N SER A 28 -1.63 -14.41 -4.56
CA SER A 28 -2.70 -14.95 -3.74
C SER A 28 -3.32 -13.83 -2.93
N GLY A 29 -4.57 -13.48 -3.23
CA GLY A 29 -5.35 -12.55 -2.44
C GLY A 29 -5.98 -11.37 -3.18
N PHE A 30 -5.66 -11.09 -4.42
CA PHE A 30 -6.30 -10.03 -5.22
C PHE A 30 -7.37 -10.62 -6.19
N PRO A 31 -8.46 -9.88 -6.48
CA PRO A 31 -8.79 -8.55 -5.98
C PRO A 31 -9.20 -8.53 -4.51
N VAL A 32 -8.89 -7.42 -3.81
CA VAL A 32 -9.35 -7.17 -2.44
C VAL A 32 -10.24 -5.94 -2.41
N THR A 33 -11.30 -6.00 -1.60
CA THR A 33 -12.18 -4.84 -1.34
C THR A 33 -12.20 -4.54 0.15
N VAL A 34 -12.04 -3.26 0.50
CA VAL A 34 -12.16 -2.76 1.87
C VAL A 34 -13.20 -1.64 1.94
N ASP A 35 -13.76 -1.41 3.11
CA ASP A 35 -14.61 -0.24 3.36
C ASP A 35 -13.74 1.00 3.63
N SER A 36 -14.05 2.10 2.95
CA SER A 36 -13.46 3.42 3.15
C SER A 36 -14.59 4.43 3.40
N CYS A 37 -14.92 4.72 4.65
CA CYS A 37 -16.05 5.55 5.05
C CYS A 37 -17.41 5.13 4.43
N GLY A 38 -17.69 3.83 4.36
CA GLY A 38 -18.94 3.28 3.80
C GLY A 38 -18.92 3.12 2.29
N GLN A 39 -17.81 3.41 1.63
CA GLN A 39 -17.66 3.20 0.20
C GLN A 39 -16.72 2.02 -0.05
N PRO A 40 -17.07 1.08 -0.94
CA PRO A 40 -16.19 -0.02 -1.30
C PRO A 40 -14.98 0.51 -2.09
N LEU A 41 -13.79 0.13 -1.65
CA LEU A 41 -12.53 0.47 -2.31
C LEU A 41 -11.83 -0.83 -2.72
N THR A 42 -11.78 -1.08 -4.05
CA THR A 42 -11.27 -2.35 -4.60
C THR A 42 -9.89 -2.16 -5.23
N PHE A 43 -9.00 -3.11 -4.95
CA PHE A 43 -7.65 -3.20 -5.51
C PHE A 43 -7.51 -4.51 -6.27
N THR A 44 -7.01 -4.43 -7.50
CA THR A 44 -6.68 -5.60 -8.34
C THR A 44 -5.24 -6.08 -8.15
N ALA A 45 -4.41 -5.25 -7.53
CA ALA A 45 -3.03 -5.53 -7.15
C ALA A 45 -2.64 -4.62 -5.97
N ALA A 46 -1.58 -4.98 -5.24
CA ALA A 46 -1.03 -4.13 -4.19
C ALA A 46 -0.49 -2.81 -4.77
N PRO A 47 -0.74 -1.66 -4.10
CA PRO A 47 -0.16 -0.39 -4.50
C PRO A 47 1.37 -0.42 -4.47
N LYS A 48 1.99 0.32 -5.37
CA LYS A 48 3.46 0.42 -5.49
C LYS A 48 4.01 1.81 -5.23
N ARG A 49 3.13 2.81 -5.18
CA ARG A 49 3.49 4.23 -5.07
C ARG A 49 2.58 4.94 -4.07
N ALA A 50 2.68 4.52 -2.80
CA ALA A 50 1.85 5.07 -1.73
C ALA A 50 2.37 6.43 -1.25
N VAL A 51 1.46 7.35 -0.99
CA VAL A 51 1.67 8.53 -0.17
C VAL A 51 0.83 8.39 1.10
N VAL A 52 1.42 8.70 2.24
CA VAL A 52 0.76 8.61 3.55
C VAL A 52 0.83 9.96 4.25
N HIS A 53 -0.31 10.42 4.76
CA HIS A 53 -0.41 11.66 5.49
C HIS A 53 -0.29 11.44 6.98
N ASP A 54 0.35 12.42 7.67
CA ASP A 54 0.48 12.49 9.12
C ASP A 54 1.36 11.39 9.75
N MET A 55 1.87 11.69 10.94
CA MET A 55 2.80 10.82 11.66
C MET A 55 2.13 9.50 12.06
N ASN A 56 0.93 9.55 12.64
CA ASN A 56 0.20 8.38 13.10
C ASN A 56 -0.08 7.38 11.98
N MET A 57 -0.55 7.85 10.82
CA MET A 57 -0.80 7.00 9.66
C MET A 57 0.51 6.47 9.03
N SER A 58 1.57 7.29 9.05
CA SER A 58 2.90 6.84 8.62
C SER A 58 3.45 5.74 9.51
N GLU A 59 3.29 5.84 10.84
CA GLU A 59 3.70 4.80 11.79
C GLU A 59 2.92 3.50 11.59
N MET A 60 1.61 3.56 11.27
CA MET A 60 0.84 2.38 10.88
C MET A 60 1.42 1.70 9.64
N ALA A 61 1.76 2.49 8.62
CA ALA A 61 2.39 1.98 7.40
C ALA A 61 3.79 1.38 7.67
N PHE A 62 4.59 2.02 8.52
CA PHE A 62 5.93 1.54 8.90
C PHE A 62 5.85 0.25 9.72
N ALA A 63 4.90 0.12 10.65
CA ALA A 63 4.68 -1.10 11.42
C ALA A 63 4.34 -2.31 10.52
N LEU A 64 3.70 -2.06 9.39
CA LEU A 64 3.41 -3.05 8.36
C LEU A 64 4.55 -3.24 7.36
N GLY A 65 5.68 -2.51 7.49
CA GLY A 65 6.82 -2.59 6.58
C GLY A 65 6.49 -2.13 5.16
N LEU A 66 5.64 -1.10 4.99
CA LEU A 66 5.19 -0.63 3.67
C LEU A 66 6.16 0.35 3.00
N GLN A 67 7.27 0.73 3.66
CA GLN A 67 8.25 1.70 3.15
C GLN A 67 8.71 1.41 1.70
N PRO A 68 8.96 0.17 1.26
CA PRO A 68 9.34 -0.11 -0.12
C PRO A 68 8.28 0.27 -1.17
N SER A 69 7.02 0.41 -0.75
CA SER A 69 5.89 0.83 -1.60
C SER A 69 5.54 2.31 -1.43
N MET A 70 6.28 3.07 -0.62
CA MET A 70 6.00 4.47 -0.35
C MET A 70 6.87 5.39 -1.21
N VAL A 71 6.27 6.42 -1.79
CA VAL A 71 6.94 7.46 -2.57
C VAL A 71 6.91 8.82 -1.88
N GLY A 72 6.22 8.92 -0.75
CA GLY A 72 6.19 10.15 0.04
C GLY A 72 5.38 10.04 1.31
N VAL A 73 5.68 10.96 2.23
CA VAL A 73 4.85 11.30 3.39
C VAL A 73 4.46 12.77 3.30
N THR A 74 3.42 13.16 4.01
CA THR A 74 3.00 14.57 4.13
C THR A 74 2.56 14.86 5.56
N GLY A 75 2.62 16.12 6.01
CA GLY A 75 2.07 16.54 7.29
C GLY A 75 2.88 16.12 8.51
N ILE A 76 4.22 16.04 8.40
CA ILE A 76 5.10 15.64 9.50
C ILE A 76 5.71 16.87 10.16
N THR A 77 6.64 17.52 9.47
CA THR A 77 7.49 18.58 10.08
C THR A 77 6.73 19.88 10.37
N GLY A 78 5.59 20.09 9.69
CA GLY A 78 4.75 21.28 9.91
C GLY A 78 3.87 21.21 11.16
N TRP A 79 3.71 20.01 11.78
CA TRP A 79 2.89 19.78 12.95
C TRP A 79 3.67 19.19 14.13
N TYR A 80 4.69 18.37 13.86
CA TYR A 80 5.40 17.59 14.86
C TYR A 80 6.90 17.80 14.79
N LYS A 81 7.56 17.51 15.90
CA LYS A 81 9.00 17.25 15.93
C LYS A 81 9.17 15.74 15.73
N ALA A 82 9.49 15.33 14.51
CA ALA A 82 9.75 13.92 14.22
C ALA A 82 10.87 13.37 15.10
N THR A 83 10.61 12.29 15.82
CA THR A 83 11.58 11.64 16.69
C THR A 83 12.71 11.00 15.88
N PRO A 84 13.90 10.75 16.48
CA PRO A 84 14.95 10.01 15.79
C PRO A 84 14.48 8.63 15.28
N GLU A 85 13.61 7.95 16.03
CA GLU A 85 13.06 6.66 15.64
C GLU A 85 12.14 6.78 14.41
N PHE A 86 11.24 7.77 14.39
CA PHE A 86 10.40 8.04 13.23
C PHE A 86 11.27 8.33 11.98
N LYS A 87 12.29 9.18 12.10
CA LYS A 87 13.20 9.51 10.99
C LYS A 87 13.96 8.28 10.49
N LYS A 88 14.38 7.40 11.40
CA LYS A 88 15.02 6.14 11.03
C LYS A 88 14.08 5.23 10.24
N GLN A 89 12.81 5.12 10.63
CA GLN A 89 11.80 4.32 9.93
C GLN A 89 11.40 4.94 8.59
N GLN A 90 11.29 6.28 8.52
CA GLN A 90 11.03 7.02 7.28
C GLN A 90 12.18 6.83 6.27
N GLY A 91 13.42 6.81 6.73
CA GLY A 91 14.60 6.66 5.88
C GLY A 91 14.66 7.73 4.80
N ASN A 92 14.78 7.32 3.54
CA ASN A 92 14.87 8.22 2.38
C ASN A 92 13.51 8.59 1.76
N ILE A 93 12.38 8.22 2.39
CA ILE A 93 11.06 8.60 1.88
C ILE A 93 10.90 10.11 2.03
N PRO A 94 10.70 10.87 0.94
CA PRO A 94 10.61 12.33 1.00
C PRO A 94 9.32 12.79 1.70
N GLU A 95 9.40 13.93 2.40
CA GLU A 95 8.21 14.67 2.80
C GLU A 95 7.81 15.63 1.66
N LEU A 96 6.65 15.37 1.06
CA LEU A 96 6.16 16.11 -0.12
C LEU A 96 5.52 17.44 0.28
N ALA A 97 5.00 17.54 1.49
CA ALA A 97 4.43 18.75 2.06
C ALA A 97 4.52 18.70 3.59
N PRO A 98 5.00 19.76 4.26
CA PRO A 98 5.16 19.76 5.73
C PRO A 98 3.82 19.78 6.48
N LYS A 99 2.75 20.22 5.82
CA LYS A 99 1.36 20.20 6.29
C LYS A 99 0.46 19.46 5.30
N TYR A 100 -0.77 19.95 5.08
CA TYR A 100 -1.66 19.32 4.09
C TYR A 100 -1.05 19.39 2.69
N PRO A 101 -1.10 18.28 1.94
CA PRO A 101 -0.67 18.31 0.56
C PRO A 101 -1.67 19.10 -0.29
N THR A 102 -1.18 19.70 -1.36
CA THR A 102 -1.99 20.18 -2.46
C THR A 102 -2.20 19.04 -3.47
N LEU A 103 -3.18 19.18 -4.34
CA LEU A 103 -3.38 18.25 -5.45
C LEU A 103 -2.12 18.18 -6.32
N GLU A 104 -1.48 19.34 -6.57
CA GLU A 104 -0.24 19.43 -7.33
C GLU A 104 0.91 18.63 -6.70
N ASN A 105 1.14 18.76 -5.39
CA ASN A 105 2.17 17.98 -4.68
C ASN A 105 1.96 16.47 -4.86
N LEU A 106 0.69 16.02 -4.74
CA LEU A 106 0.36 14.61 -4.91
C LEU A 106 0.58 14.16 -6.35
N LEU A 107 0.08 14.92 -7.34
CA LEU A 107 0.23 14.55 -8.75
C LEU A 107 1.70 14.52 -9.19
N ALA A 108 2.54 15.43 -8.69
CA ALA A 108 3.98 15.45 -8.97
C ALA A 108 4.69 14.16 -8.47
N ALA A 109 4.23 13.58 -7.35
CA ALA A 109 4.76 12.33 -6.84
C ALA A 109 4.23 11.09 -7.59
N ASN A 110 3.21 11.25 -8.45
CA ASN A 110 2.56 10.19 -9.23
C ASN A 110 2.22 8.94 -8.38
N PRO A 111 1.46 9.07 -7.29
CA PRO A 111 1.07 7.94 -6.48
C PRO A 111 -0.07 7.13 -7.12
N ASP A 112 -0.20 5.86 -6.73
CA ASP A 112 -1.35 5.01 -7.02
C ASP A 112 -2.26 4.82 -5.79
N PHE A 113 -1.79 5.26 -4.62
CA PHE A 113 -2.50 5.15 -3.35
C PHE A 113 -2.20 6.35 -2.45
N PHE A 114 -3.24 6.82 -1.76
CA PHE A 114 -3.15 7.85 -0.73
C PHE A 114 -3.87 7.38 0.53
N PHE A 115 -3.20 7.45 1.68
CA PHE A 115 -3.80 7.21 2.98
C PHE A 115 -3.83 8.50 3.78
N ALA A 116 -5.02 9.00 4.04
CA ALA A 116 -5.27 10.27 4.71
C ALA A 116 -6.64 10.24 5.38
N GLY A 117 -6.97 11.25 6.18
CA GLY A 117 -8.28 11.39 6.81
C GLY A 117 -8.94 12.73 6.50
N TRP A 118 -10.23 12.82 6.75
CA TRP A 118 -10.95 14.08 6.77
C TRP A 118 -10.44 14.94 7.93
N ASN A 119 -9.98 16.17 7.65
CA ASN A 119 -9.22 17.03 8.54
C ASN A 119 -7.83 16.49 8.95
N TYR A 120 -7.37 15.43 8.26
CA TYR A 120 -6.04 14.85 8.35
C TYR A 120 -5.51 14.60 6.93
N GLY A 121 -5.08 15.68 6.25
CA GLY A 121 -4.60 15.67 4.86
C GLY A 121 -5.67 15.96 3.80
N MET A 122 -6.94 15.80 4.13
CA MET A 122 -8.08 16.14 3.28
C MET A 122 -9.03 17.10 4.00
N LYS A 123 -9.78 17.92 3.23
CA LYS A 123 -10.83 18.77 3.76
C LYS A 123 -12.13 18.54 3.00
N VAL A 124 -13.26 18.55 3.72
CA VAL A 124 -14.59 18.51 3.09
C VAL A 124 -14.75 19.76 2.21
N GLY A 125 -15.09 19.55 0.93
CA GLY A 125 -15.19 20.63 -0.05
C GLY A 125 -13.87 21.17 -0.58
N GLY A 126 -12.73 20.55 -0.20
CA GLY A 126 -11.41 20.91 -0.72
C GLY A 126 -11.04 20.19 -2.03
N ASP A 127 -9.87 20.51 -2.56
CA ASP A 127 -9.38 19.93 -3.83
C ASP A 127 -8.80 18.52 -3.65
N VAL A 128 -8.29 18.19 -2.47
CA VAL A 128 -7.75 16.85 -2.16
C VAL A 128 -8.86 16.04 -1.47
N THR A 129 -9.54 15.22 -2.26
CA THR A 129 -10.61 14.33 -1.80
C THR A 129 -10.51 12.97 -2.53
N PRO A 130 -11.12 11.89 -2.00
CA PRO A 130 -11.16 10.60 -2.70
C PRO A 130 -11.75 10.71 -4.12
N GLN A 131 -12.77 11.55 -4.30
CA GLN A 131 -13.42 11.76 -5.59
C GLN A 131 -12.51 12.47 -6.59
N THR A 132 -11.79 13.51 -6.14
CA THR A 132 -10.84 14.25 -7.00
C THR A 132 -9.66 13.38 -7.36
N LEU A 133 -9.06 12.70 -6.38
CA LEU A 133 -7.90 11.82 -6.58
C LEU A 133 -8.25 10.62 -7.48
N GLY A 134 -9.48 10.10 -7.36
CA GLY A 134 -9.98 9.02 -8.22
C GLY A 134 -9.97 9.35 -9.72
N LYS A 135 -10.13 10.64 -10.10
CA LYS A 135 -10.02 11.09 -11.51
C LYS A 135 -8.59 10.90 -12.07
N TYR A 136 -7.60 10.82 -11.19
CA TYR A 136 -6.19 10.60 -11.53
C TYR A 136 -5.73 9.17 -11.22
N ASN A 137 -6.67 8.23 -11.04
CA ASN A 137 -6.41 6.83 -10.69
C ASN A 137 -5.69 6.64 -9.33
N ILE A 138 -5.75 7.62 -8.44
CA ILE A 138 -5.19 7.53 -7.09
C ILE A 138 -6.29 7.01 -6.16
N LYS A 139 -6.12 5.79 -5.66
CA LYS A 139 -7.07 5.19 -4.70
C LYS A 139 -6.80 5.73 -3.30
N THR A 140 -7.85 6.17 -2.62
CA THR A 140 -7.73 6.81 -1.30
C THR A 140 -8.38 5.96 -0.22
N LEU A 141 -7.58 5.43 0.70
CA LEU A 141 -8.09 4.90 1.97
C LEU A 141 -8.27 6.06 2.94
N VAL A 142 -9.47 6.22 3.46
CA VAL A 142 -9.76 7.24 4.47
C VAL A 142 -9.59 6.67 5.86
N LEU A 143 -8.84 7.36 6.72
CA LEU A 143 -8.67 7.02 8.14
C LEU A 143 -10.05 6.91 8.80
N SER A 144 -10.38 5.76 9.37
CA SER A 144 -11.75 5.43 9.79
C SER A 144 -12.32 6.36 10.84
N GLU A 145 -11.51 6.80 11.81
CA GLU A 145 -11.96 7.74 12.84
C GLU A 145 -12.37 9.10 12.27
N SER A 146 -11.81 9.47 11.10
CA SER A 146 -12.13 10.74 10.46
C SER A 146 -13.44 10.73 9.68
N CYS A 147 -14.04 9.56 9.46
CA CYS A 147 -15.29 9.44 8.72
C CYS A 147 -16.46 10.19 9.40
N ILE A 148 -16.40 10.40 10.72
CA ILE A 148 -17.38 11.20 11.46
C ILE A 148 -17.48 12.65 10.99
N HIS A 149 -16.46 13.17 10.28
CA HIS A 149 -16.51 14.53 9.73
C HIS A 149 -17.43 14.65 8.52
N VAL A 150 -17.69 13.55 7.82
CA VAL A 150 -18.60 13.48 6.65
C VAL A 150 -19.89 12.72 6.94
N ASP A 151 -19.88 11.84 7.93
CA ASP A 151 -21.05 11.07 8.37
C ASP A 151 -21.09 11.01 9.89
N LYS A 152 -21.98 11.81 10.50
CA LYS A 152 -22.11 11.94 11.96
C LYS A 152 -22.60 10.68 12.67
N THR A 153 -23.07 9.68 11.93
CA THR A 153 -23.49 8.38 12.49
C THR A 153 -22.31 7.43 12.71
N ARG A 154 -21.12 7.77 12.19
CA ARG A 154 -19.91 6.95 12.35
C ARG A 154 -19.39 6.99 13.78
N PRO A 155 -18.76 5.89 14.25
CA PRO A 155 -18.21 5.84 15.58
C PRO A 155 -17.09 6.88 15.77
N ARG A 156 -16.93 7.33 17.02
CA ARG A 156 -15.81 8.16 17.42
C ARG A 156 -14.51 7.34 17.43
N ALA A 157 -13.36 8.03 17.48
CA ALA A 157 -12.05 7.41 17.61
C ALA A 157 -12.01 6.34 18.70
N SER A 158 -11.45 5.19 18.35
CA SER A 158 -11.27 4.04 19.23
C SER A 158 -10.11 3.17 18.77
N MET A 159 -9.61 2.31 19.64
CA MET A 159 -8.60 1.31 19.27
C MET A 159 -9.13 0.34 18.21
N ASP A 160 -10.42 0.02 18.21
CA ASP A 160 -11.00 -0.88 17.20
C ASP A 160 -10.96 -0.28 15.79
N LEU A 161 -11.15 1.04 15.66
CA LEU A 161 -10.98 1.73 14.36
C LEU A 161 -9.53 1.71 13.90
N LEU A 162 -8.57 1.95 14.80
CA LEU A 162 -7.14 1.83 14.51
C LEU A 162 -6.79 0.41 14.03
N TYR A 163 -7.22 -0.61 14.77
CA TYR A 163 -7.00 -2.01 14.40
C TYR A 163 -7.65 -2.34 13.04
N GLY A 164 -8.85 -1.83 12.82
CA GLY A 164 -9.56 -1.97 11.54
C GLY A 164 -8.77 -1.39 10.37
N ASP A 165 -8.20 -0.20 10.53
CA ASP A 165 -7.41 0.45 9.47
C ASP A 165 -6.08 -0.27 9.23
N MET A 166 -5.41 -0.79 10.26
CA MET A 166 -4.24 -1.63 10.10
C MET A 166 -4.55 -2.92 9.32
N LEU A 167 -5.69 -3.58 9.61
CA LEU A 167 -6.12 -4.77 8.88
C LEU A 167 -6.48 -4.46 7.43
N LYS A 168 -7.11 -3.30 7.15
CA LYS A 168 -7.37 -2.82 5.78
C LYS A 168 -6.08 -2.60 5.00
N LEU A 169 -5.10 -1.87 5.59
CA LEU A 169 -3.77 -1.67 5.00
C LEU A 169 -3.10 -3.02 4.71
N GLY A 170 -3.15 -3.95 5.67
CA GLY A 170 -2.61 -5.30 5.47
C GLY A 170 -3.23 -6.02 4.27
N LYS A 171 -4.55 -5.96 4.10
CA LYS A 171 -5.24 -6.53 2.93
C LYS A 171 -4.84 -5.83 1.63
N ILE A 172 -4.84 -4.48 1.61
CA ILE A 172 -4.51 -3.67 0.43
C ILE A 172 -3.09 -3.94 -0.07
N PHE A 173 -2.13 -4.15 0.84
CA PHE A 173 -0.73 -4.37 0.49
C PHE A 173 -0.31 -5.85 0.48
N GLY A 174 -1.25 -6.80 0.55
CA GLY A 174 -0.96 -8.24 0.54
C GLY A 174 -0.21 -8.71 1.79
N ARG A 175 -0.41 -8.06 2.94
CA ARG A 175 0.22 -8.34 4.24
C ARG A 175 -0.81 -8.64 5.33
N ALA A 176 -1.92 -9.27 4.97
CA ALA A 176 -3.05 -9.51 5.87
C ALA A 176 -2.66 -10.33 7.11
N GLU A 177 -1.83 -11.36 6.95
CA GLU A 177 -1.33 -12.18 8.07
C GLU A 177 -0.47 -11.36 9.03
N GLN A 178 0.46 -10.55 8.49
CA GLN A 178 1.31 -9.67 9.30
C GLN A 178 0.48 -8.65 10.08
N ALA A 179 -0.52 -8.04 9.42
CA ALA A 179 -1.42 -7.09 10.07
C ALA A 179 -2.22 -7.75 11.20
N GLY A 180 -2.72 -8.98 11.00
CA GLY A 180 -3.40 -9.75 12.03
C GLY A 180 -2.52 -9.97 13.25
N LYS A 181 -1.29 -10.47 13.06
CA LYS A 181 -0.33 -10.70 14.16
C LYS A 181 -0.01 -9.43 14.94
N LEU A 182 0.17 -8.29 14.25
CA LEU A 182 0.42 -7.00 14.89
C LEU A 182 -0.78 -6.54 15.72
N VAL A 183 -1.97 -6.60 15.17
CA VAL A 183 -3.21 -6.21 15.87
C VAL A 183 -3.44 -7.09 17.09
N ASP A 184 -3.25 -8.39 16.99
CA ASP A 184 -3.38 -9.33 18.14
C ASP A 184 -2.36 -8.99 19.23
N GLY A 185 -1.11 -8.69 18.86
CA GLY A 185 -0.09 -8.25 19.81
C GLY A 185 -0.42 -6.91 20.47
N TYR A 186 -1.07 -5.97 19.76
CA TYR A 186 -1.53 -4.72 20.36
C TYR A 186 -2.67 -4.94 21.35
N LYS A 187 -3.67 -5.75 20.99
CA LYS A 187 -4.79 -6.10 21.87
C LYS A 187 -4.30 -6.74 23.17
N GLN A 188 -3.32 -7.64 23.10
CA GLN A 188 -2.74 -8.29 24.30
C GLN A 188 -2.02 -7.30 25.22
N ARG A 189 -1.48 -6.19 24.70
CA ARG A 189 -0.79 -5.18 25.53
C ARG A 189 -1.71 -4.17 26.20
N VAL A 190 -2.95 -4.03 25.73
CA VAL A 190 -3.93 -3.07 26.27
C VAL A 190 -5.10 -3.75 27.00
N ALA A 191 -5.11 -5.09 27.06
CA ALA A 191 -6.02 -5.89 27.87
C ALA A 191 -5.53 -5.96 29.33
#